data_a1ed9b1761a0d91af0679fddcb4dfe32
#
_entry.id   a1ed9b1761a0d91af0679fddcb4dfe32
#
_cell.length_a   1.000
_cell.length_b   1.000
_cell.length_c   1.000
_cell.angle_alpha   90.00
_cell.angle_beta   90.00
_cell.angle_gamma   90.00
#
_symmetry.space_group_name_H-M   'P 1'
#
loop_
_entity.id
_entity.type
_entity.pdbx_description
1 polymer ?
#
loop_
_entity_poly.entity_id
_entity_poly.type
_entity_poly.pdbx_seq_one_letter_code
_entity_poly.pdbx_strand_id
1 'polypeptide(L)'
;MEYVKLNNGVEMPVLGFGVYQVDPEECERCVLDAIRVGYRLIDTAQAYYNEEGVGNAIVKCSVPRNELFITTKVWISNAGEEKAMASIDESLRKLRTDYIDLLLIHQPFGDYYGTYRAMIRAQKTGK
;
A
#
# COMPACT_ATOMS: atom_id res chain seq x y z
N MET A 1 -16.17 12.71 -2.41
CA MET A 1 -15.19 11.78 -3.02
C MET A 1 -15.93 10.85 -3.97
N GLU A 2 -15.45 10.72 -5.19
CA GLU A 2 -15.98 9.74 -6.15
C GLU A 2 -15.24 8.41 -6.03
N TYR A 3 -15.95 7.32 -6.28
CA TYR A 3 -15.41 5.96 -6.19
C TYR A 3 -15.68 5.18 -7.46
N VAL A 4 -14.77 4.28 -7.81
CA VAL A 4 -14.98 3.24 -8.82
C VAL A 4 -15.09 1.89 -8.15
N LYS A 5 -15.96 1.04 -8.67
CA LYS A 5 -16.13 -0.32 -8.16
C LYS A 5 -15.21 -1.26 -8.93
N LEU A 6 -14.31 -1.92 -8.22
CA LEU A 6 -13.42 -2.92 -8.79
C LEU A 6 -14.17 -4.22 -9.10
N ASN A 7 -13.54 -5.12 -9.88
CA ASN A 7 -14.15 -6.39 -10.30
C ASN A 7 -14.57 -7.31 -9.14
N ASN A 8 -13.95 -7.15 -7.98
CA ASN A 8 -14.28 -7.91 -6.76
C ASN A 8 -15.29 -7.19 -5.85
N GLY A 9 -15.85 -6.08 -6.30
CA GLY A 9 -16.83 -5.30 -5.54
C GLY A 9 -16.28 -4.25 -4.57
N VAL A 10 -14.95 -4.19 -4.41
CA VAL A 10 -14.31 -3.18 -3.57
C VAL A 10 -14.44 -1.80 -4.20
N GLU A 11 -14.78 -0.80 -3.42
CA GLU A 11 -14.85 0.59 -3.85
C GLU A 11 -13.51 1.30 -3.65
N MET A 12 -12.96 1.84 -4.73
CA MET A 12 -11.68 2.54 -4.74
C MET A 12 -11.90 4.04 -5.01
N PRO A 13 -11.34 4.94 -4.18
CA PRO A 13 -11.39 6.38 -4.47
C PRO A 13 -10.75 6.69 -5.82
N VAL A 14 -11.39 7.54 -6.63
CA VAL A 14 -10.87 7.96 -7.94
C VAL A 14 -9.66 8.88 -7.79
N LEU A 15 -9.66 9.72 -6.75
CA LEU A 15 -8.58 10.64 -6.45
C LEU A 15 -7.71 10.09 -5.32
N GLY A 16 -6.40 9.99 -5.56
CA GLY A 16 -5.43 9.54 -4.58
C GLY A 16 -4.24 10.47 -4.44
N PHE A 17 -3.51 10.32 -3.33
CA PHE A 17 -2.26 11.03 -3.05
C PHE A 17 -1.10 10.04 -3.12
N GLY A 18 -0.16 10.28 -4.05
CA GLY A 18 1.04 9.46 -4.23
C GLY A 18 2.25 10.07 -3.53
N VAL A 19 3.09 9.23 -2.93
CA VAL A 19 4.27 9.64 -2.18
C VAL A 19 5.60 9.29 -2.88
N TYR A 20 5.57 9.01 -4.17
CA TYR A 20 6.81 8.82 -4.93
C TYR A 20 7.70 10.06 -4.82
N GLN A 21 8.98 9.87 -4.51
CA GLN A 21 9.97 10.94 -4.29
C GLN A 21 9.66 11.89 -3.12
N VAL A 22 8.70 11.57 -2.27
CA VAL A 22 8.55 12.25 -0.99
C VAL A 22 9.59 11.70 -0.03
N ASP A 23 10.40 12.58 0.54
CA ASP A 23 11.46 12.21 1.49
C ASP A 23 10.85 11.41 2.66
N PRO A 24 11.47 10.29 3.08
CA PRO A 24 10.99 9.51 4.21
C PRO A 24 10.73 10.31 5.48
N GLU A 25 11.54 11.34 5.76
CA GLU A 25 11.38 12.21 6.93
C GLU A 25 10.15 13.13 6.82
N GLU A 26 9.74 13.48 5.61
CA GLU A 26 8.59 14.36 5.34
C GLU A 26 7.29 13.58 5.06
N CYS A 27 7.39 12.29 4.77
CA CYS A 27 6.27 11.50 4.28
C CYS A 27 5.08 11.47 5.25
N GLU A 28 5.34 11.28 6.54
CA GLU A 28 4.28 11.28 7.56
C GLU A 28 3.49 12.58 7.53
N ARG A 29 4.18 13.72 7.53
CA ARG A 29 3.55 15.05 7.51
C ARG A 29 2.72 15.24 6.22
N CYS A 30 3.29 14.91 5.06
CA CYS A 30 2.60 15.06 3.78
C CYS A 30 1.33 14.21 3.71
N VAL A 31 1.37 12.98 4.19
CA VAL A 31 0.21 12.09 4.21
C VAL A 31 -0.86 12.59 5.19
N LEU A 32 -0.47 13.07 6.37
CA LEU A 32 -1.42 13.68 7.32
C LEU A 32 -2.11 14.89 6.72
N ASP A 33 -1.36 15.75 6.02
CA ASP A 33 -1.92 16.92 5.34
C ASP A 33 -2.89 16.49 4.22
N ALA A 34 -2.53 15.48 3.42
CA ALA A 34 -3.40 14.95 2.39
C ALA A 34 -4.73 14.40 2.97
N ILE A 35 -4.65 13.61 4.04
CA ILE A 35 -5.85 13.08 4.71
C ILE A 35 -6.71 14.22 5.29
N ARG A 36 -6.08 15.25 5.86
CA ARG A 36 -6.79 16.41 6.42
C ARG A 36 -7.60 17.16 5.38
N VAL A 37 -7.06 17.31 4.16
CA VAL A 37 -7.77 18.00 3.07
C VAL A 37 -8.74 17.11 2.30
N GLY A 38 -8.90 15.83 2.69
CA GLY A 38 -9.94 14.95 2.18
C GLY A 38 -9.47 13.77 1.32
N TYR A 39 -8.17 13.59 1.07
CA TYR A 39 -7.69 12.38 0.39
C TYR A 39 -7.98 11.14 1.25
N ARG A 40 -8.36 10.05 0.60
CA ARG A 40 -8.63 8.76 1.25
C ARG A 40 -7.81 7.62 0.67
N LEU A 41 -7.31 7.75 -0.58
CA LEU A 41 -6.38 6.82 -1.19
C LEU A 41 -4.96 7.35 -1.06
N ILE A 42 -4.06 6.54 -0.49
CA ILE A 42 -2.62 6.83 -0.39
C ILE A 42 -1.86 5.75 -1.16
N ASP A 43 -1.02 6.18 -2.10
CA ASP A 43 -0.20 5.28 -2.93
C ASP A 43 1.28 5.39 -2.55
N THR A 44 1.84 4.27 -2.11
CA THR A 44 3.26 4.10 -1.83
C THR A 44 3.80 2.84 -2.54
N ALA A 45 5.03 2.47 -2.25
CA ALA A 45 5.67 1.25 -2.75
C ALA A 45 6.88 0.88 -1.87
N GLN A 46 7.25 -0.40 -1.88
CA GLN A 46 8.47 -0.86 -1.22
C GLN A 46 9.71 -0.08 -1.69
N ALA A 47 9.80 0.20 -3.00
CA ALA A 47 10.91 0.92 -3.61
C ALA A 47 10.97 2.42 -3.27
N TYR A 48 9.93 2.98 -2.66
CA TYR A 48 9.92 4.40 -2.29
C TYR A 48 10.58 4.66 -0.94
N TYR A 49 10.84 3.63 -0.14
CA TYR A 49 11.48 3.70 1.19
C TYR A 49 10.77 4.63 2.17
N ASN A 50 9.46 4.81 2.01
CA ASN A 50 8.66 5.71 2.85
C ASN A 50 7.36 5.07 3.38
N GLU A 51 7.22 3.75 3.30
CA GLU A 51 6.07 3.03 3.86
C GLU A 51 5.90 3.27 5.37
N GLU A 52 6.99 3.44 6.12
CA GLU A 52 6.93 3.76 7.56
C GLU A 52 6.28 5.12 7.82
N GLY A 53 6.59 6.12 7.00
CA GLY A 53 5.96 7.45 7.09
C GLY A 53 4.46 7.37 6.83
N VAL A 54 4.05 6.60 5.82
CA VAL A 54 2.63 6.33 5.56
C VAL A 54 1.98 5.62 6.75
N GLY A 55 2.62 4.59 7.29
CA GLY A 55 2.13 3.85 8.46
C GLY A 55 1.94 4.72 9.69
N ASN A 56 2.90 5.59 9.98
CA ASN A 56 2.80 6.54 11.07
C ASN A 56 1.61 7.50 10.88
N ALA A 57 1.39 7.99 9.67
CA ALA A 57 0.25 8.85 9.36
C ALA A 57 -1.09 8.11 9.53
N ILE A 58 -1.18 6.85 9.09
CA ILE A 58 -2.38 6.03 9.27
C ILE A 58 -2.77 5.92 10.75
N VAL A 59 -1.80 5.68 11.62
CA VAL A 59 -2.05 5.53 13.06
C VAL A 59 -2.39 6.85 13.74
N LYS A 60 -1.79 7.96 13.30
CA LYS A 60 -1.96 9.28 13.92
C LYS A 60 -3.19 10.05 13.43
N CYS A 61 -3.67 9.77 12.22
CA CYS A 61 -4.81 10.50 11.67
C CYS A 61 -6.11 10.17 12.42
N SER A 62 -7.07 11.06 12.33
CA SER A 62 -8.40 10.89 12.94
C SER A 62 -9.35 10.03 12.10
N VAL A 63 -8.95 9.65 10.87
CA VAL A 63 -9.77 8.85 9.95
C VAL A 63 -9.55 7.37 10.27
N PRO A 64 -10.63 6.59 10.47
CA PRO A 64 -10.51 5.15 10.71
C PRO A 64 -9.82 4.42 9.54
N ARG A 65 -9.04 3.38 9.83
CA ARG A 65 -8.31 2.60 8.80
C ARG A 65 -9.22 2.09 7.68
N ASN A 66 -10.42 1.66 7.99
CA ASN A 66 -11.39 1.15 7.01
C ASN A 66 -12.01 2.22 6.12
N GLU A 67 -11.76 3.49 6.37
CA GLU A 67 -12.11 4.60 5.48
C GLU A 67 -10.94 5.05 4.60
N LEU A 68 -9.74 4.48 4.82
CA LEU A 68 -8.57 4.73 4.00
C LEU A 68 -8.38 3.58 3.01
N PHE A 69 -7.90 3.91 1.81
CA PHE A 69 -7.53 2.96 0.77
C PHE A 69 -6.01 3.05 0.56
N ILE A 70 -5.28 2.02 0.96
CA ILE A 70 -3.82 2.00 0.95
C ILE A 70 -3.33 1.09 -0.17
N THR A 71 -2.51 1.67 -1.06
CA THR A 71 -1.85 0.95 -2.15
C THR A 71 -0.36 0.87 -1.88
N THR A 72 0.22 -0.32 -2.01
CA THR A 72 1.67 -0.50 -2.08
C THR A 72 2.03 -1.52 -3.17
N LYS A 73 3.33 -1.72 -3.41
CA LYS A 73 3.80 -2.48 -4.57
C LYS A 73 5.01 -3.32 -4.19
N VAL A 74 5.02 -4.58 -4.64
CA VAL A 74 6.17 -5.49 -4.47
C VAL A 74 7.26 -5.10 -5.44
N TRP A 75 8.47 -4.85 -4.93
CA TRP A 75 9.60 -4.45 -5.73
C TRP A 75 10.30 -5.65 -6.38
N ILE A 76 11.04 -5.41 -7.45
CA ILE A 76 11.74 -6.43 -8.27
C ILE A 76 12.67 -7.30 -7.40
N SER A 77 13.39 -6.71 -6.46
CA SER A 77 14.31 -7.44 -5.56
C SER A 77 13.61 -8.47 -4.68
N ASN A 78 12.31 -8.35 -4.50
CA ASN A 78 11.46 -9.24 -3.72
C ASN A 78 10.65 -10.21 -4.60
N ALA A 79 11.01 -10.33 -5.89
CA ALA A 79 10.33 -11.26 -6.80
C ALA A 79 10.54 -12.72 -6.39
N GLY A 80 9.51 -13.54 -6.64
CA GLY A 80 9.47 -14.95 -6.24
C GLY A 80 8.56 -15.19 -5.04
N GLU A 81 8.01 -16.39 -4.92
CA GLU A 81 6.92 -16.65 -3.97
C GLU A 81 7.32 -16.43 -2.51
N GLU A 82 8.48 -16.96 -2.09
CA GLU A 82 8.93 -16.83 -0.70
C GLU A 82 9.36 -15.41 -0.35
N LYS A 83 10.16 -14.79 -1.23
CA LYS A 83 10.61 -13.40 -1.02
C LYS A 83 9.45 -12.42 -1.02
N ALA A 84 8.51 -12.58 -1.95
CA ALA A 84 7.35 -11.72 -2.02
C ALA A 84 6.48 -11.85 -0.78
N MET A 85 6.25 -13.08 -0.28
CA MET A 85 5.48 -13.27 0.95
C MET A 85 6.12 -12.57 2.15
N ALA A 86 7.44 -12.74 2.33
CA ALA A 86 8.17 -12.06 3.40
C ALA A 86 8.12 -10.54 3.24
N SER A 87 8.22 -10.03 2.02
CA SER A 87 8.16 -8.59 1.74
C SER A 87 6.77 -7.99 1.99
N ILE A 88 5.70 -8.76 1.76
CA ILE A 88 4.33 -8.35 2.09
C ILE A 88 4.17 -8.18 3.60
N ASP A 89 4.67 -9.12 4.38
CA ASP A 89 4.64 -9.03 5.85
C ASP A 89 5.45 -7.83 6.35
N GLU A 90 6.58 -7.55 5.74
CA GLU A 90 7.39 -6.37 6.05
C GLU A 90 6.67 -5.06 5.68
N SER A 91 6.00 -5.01 4.54
CA SER A 91 5.17 -3.86 4.17
C SER A 91 4.04 -3.61 5.17
N LEU A 92 3.34 -4.66 5.60
CA LEU A 92 2.30 -4.56 6.62
C LEU A 92 2.86 -4.01 7.94
N ARG A 93 4.03 -4.50 8.35
CA ARG A 93 4.72 -4.00 9.54
C ARG A 93 5.04 -2.50 9.44
N LYS A 94 5.61 -2.07 8.31
CA LYS A 94 5.96 -0.66 8.06
C LYS A 94 4.71 0.23 7.98
N LEU A 95 3.68 -0.23 7.28
CA LEU A 95 2.40 0.46 7.14
C LEU A 95 1.56 0.43 8.43
N ARG A 96 1.96 -0.35 9.44
CA ARG A 96 1.29 -0.47 10.74
C ARG A 96 -0.19 -0.82 10.61
N THR A 97 -0.48 -1.73 9.68
CA THR A 97 -1.83 -2.21 9.39
C THR A 97 -1.80 -3.72 9.13
N ASP A 98 -2.91 -4.39 9.28
CA ASP A 98 -3.03 -5.83 9.08
C ASP A 98 -3.54 -6.21 7.68
N TYR A 99 -3.92 -5.23 6.86
CA TYR A 99 -4.29 -5.46 5.46
C TYR A 99 -3.92 -4.28 4.55
N ILE A 100 -3.77 -4.60 3.25
CA ILE A 100 -3.52 -3.65 2.15
C ILE A 100 -4.76 -3.68 1.24
N ASP A 101 -5.27 -2.51 0.83
CA ASP A 101 -6.44 -2.44 -0.04
C ASP A 101 -6.12 -2.81 -1.49
N LEU A 102 -4.95 -2.41 -1.98
CA LEU A 102 -4.47 -2.76 -3.32
C LEU A 102 -2.97 -3.05 -3.28
N LEU A 103 -2.60 -4.27 -3.65
CA LEU A 103 -1.21 -4.67 -3.79
C LEU A 103 -0.88 -4.90 -5.27
N LEU A 104 0.17 -4.24 -5.76
CA LEU A 104 0.61 -4.33 -7.15
C LEU A 104 1.97 -5.02 -7.27
N ILE A 105 2.21 -5.68 -8.39
CA ILE A 105 3.55 -5.97 -8.87
C ILE A 105 4.07 -4.67 -9.49
N HIS A 106 5.10 -4.07 -8.92
CA HIS A 106 5.59 -2.76 -9.35
C HIS A 106 6.10 -2.78 -10.78
N GLN A 107 6.95 -3.79 -11.08
CA GLN A 107 7.46 -4.07 -12.42
C GLN A 107 7.53 -5.59 -12.62
N PRO A 108 7.02 -6.12 -13.74
CA PRO A 108 6.94 -7.57 -13.96
C PRO A 108 8.26 -8.15 -14.49
N PHE A 109 9.31 -8.06 -13.69
CA PHE A 109 10.62 -8.66 -13.96
C PHE A 109 10.94 -9.76 -12.97
N GLY A 110 11.82 -10.68 -13.36
CA GLY A 110 12.15 -11.86 -12.56
C GLY A 110 11.00 -12.84 -12.47
N ASP A 111 10.89 -13.55 -11.36
CA ASP A 111 9.81 -14.50 -11.11
C ASP A 111 8.53 -13.80 -10.65
N TYR A 112 7.92 -13.01 -11.51
CA TYR A 112 6.67 -12.30 -11.18
C TYR A 112 5.46 -13.24 -11.07
N TYR A 113 5.50 -14.43 -11.68
CA TYR A 113 4.47 -15.46 -11.45
C TYR A 113 4.51 -15.96 -9.99
N GLY A 114 5.71 -16.22 -9.46
CA GLY A 114 5.89 -16.56 -8.04
C GLY A 114 5.42 -15.45 -7.12
N THR A 115 5.75 -14.19 -7.45
CA THR A 115 5.24 -13.00 -6.75
C THR A 115 3.71 -12.99 -6.73
N TYR A 116 3.07 -13.24 -7.87
CA TYR A 116 1.61 -13.23 -7.96
C TYR A 116 0.97 -14.37 -7.13
N ARG A 117 1.60 -15.56 -7.10
CA ARG A 117 1.14 -16.65 -6.21
C ARG A 117 1.18 -16.25 -4.73
N ALA A 118 2.24 -15.54 -4.32
CA ALA A 118 2.34 -14.99 -2.96
C ALA A 118 1.22 -14.01 -2.66
N MET A 119 0.92 -13.12 -3.61
CA MET A 119 -0.16 -12.13 -3.48
C MET A 119 -1.53 -12.81 -3.34
N ILE A 120 -1.81 -13.86 -4.13
CA ILE A 120 -3.04 -14.65 -4.00
C ILE A 120 -3.14 -15.29 -2.61
N ARG A 121 -2.04 -15.86 -2.10
CA ARG A 121 -2.00 -16.45 -0.76
C ARG A 121 -2.23 -15.41 0.33
N ALA A 122 -1.61 -14.25 0.21
CA ALA A 122 -1.80 -13.13 1.14
C ALA A 122 -3.28 -12.68 1.16
N GLN A 123 -3.88 -12.51 -0.02
CA GLN A 123 -5.31 -12.14 -0.12
C GLN A 123 -6.21 -13.17 0.58
N LYS A 124 -5.96 -14.47 0.39
CA LYS A 124 -6.75 -15.54 1.04
C LYS A 124 -6.66 -15.52 2.57
N THR A 125 -5.60 -14.95 3.12
CA THR A 125 -5.40 -14.82 4.57
C THR A 125 -5.79 -13.46 5.11
N GLY A 126 -6.37 -12.59 4.28
CA GLY A 126 -6.89 -11.29 4.69
C GLY A 126 -5.85 -10.18 4.84
N LYS A 127 -4.71 -10.33 4.17
CA LYS A 127 -3.63 -9.32 4.19
C LYS A 127 -3.78 -8.22 3.18
#